data_1914bd8cfc1ce4815023d73f220dd934
#
_entry.id   1914bd8cfc1ce4815023d73f220dd934
#
_cell.length_a   1.000
_cell.length_b   1.000
_cell.length_c   1.000
_cell.angle_alpha   90.00
_cell.angle_beta   90.00
_cell.angle_gamma   90.00
#
_symmetry.space_group_name_H-M   'P 1'
#
loop_
_entity.id
_entity.type
_entity.pdbx_description
1 polymer ?
#
loop_
_entity_poly.entity_id
_entity_poly.type
_entity_poly.pdbx_seq_one_letter_code
_entity_poly.pdbx_strand_id
1 'polypeptide(L)'
;MGFPGSLEDFLESRIFWNNEESGILEGTEWSYERFPVRHTPETDPHGYELVHQSGFRLLHCGDSGPCSEIESRAKGADVVLLEMGMPDIGEFPHHHRPSDVIAFWKRFPDTKVLVTHNYAKSPESEFGFDIPELPEGIVQLNDGASIEVHDDGNFTVNN
;
A
#
# COMPACT_ATOMS: atom_id res chain seq x y z
N MET A 1 -20.12 -25.17 18.34
CA MET A 1 -21.13 -24.20 17.88
C MET A 1 -20.85 -23.93 16.41
N GLY A 2 -21.74 -24.39 15.50
CA GLY A 2 -21.61 -24.11 14.08
C GLY A 2 -22.03 -22.65 13.79
N PHE A 3 -21.42 -22.02 12.81
CA PHE A 3 -21.87 -20.73 12.32
C PHE A 3 -23.29 -20.92 11.76
N PRO A 4 -24.27 -20.09 12.10
CA PRO A 4 -25.58 -20.13 11.50
C PRO A 4 -25.50 -19.50 10.11
N GLY A 5 -25.71 -20.30 9.07
CA GLY A 5 -25.66 -19.87 7.69
C GLY A 5 -24.36 -20.23 6.96
N SER A 6 -24.31 -19.94 5.66
CA SER A 6 -23.10 -20.06 4.86
C SER A 6 -22.09 -18.95 5.21
N LEU A 7 -20.84 -19.14 4.85
CA LEU A 7 -19.83 -18.08 4.96
C LEU A 7 -20.26 -16.82 4.16
N GLU A 8 -20.95 -17.03 3.04
CA GLU A 8 -21.51 -15.98 2.20
C GLU A 8 -22.56 -15.16 2.96
N ASP A 9 -23.54 -15.80 3.62
CA ASP A 9 -24.57 -15.11 4.42
C ASP A 9 -23.93 -14.30 5.57
N PHE A 10 -22.86 -14.82 6.16
CA PHE A 10 -22.16 -14.14 7.24
C PHE A 10 -21.40 -12.90 6.70
N LEU A 11 -20.75 -13.01 5.55
CA LEU A 11 -20.01 -11.92 4.91
C LEU A 11 -20.96 -10.84 4.38
N GLU A 12 -22.03 -11.22 3.68
CA GLU A 12 -23.04 -10.29 3.17
C GLU A 12 -23.69 -9.43 4.26
N SER A 13 -23.81 -9.95 5.47
CA SER A 13 -24.37 -9.20 6.60
C SER A 13 -23.39 -8.20 7.26
N ARG A 14 -22.09 -8.24 6.89
CA ARG A 14 -21.03 -7.48 7.58
C ARG A 14 -20.07 -6.74 6.66
N ILE A 15 -20.10 -7.03 5.37
CA ILE A 15 -19.26 -6.41 4.36
C ILE A 15 -20.14 -5.65 3.37
N PHE A 16 -19.95 -4.36 3.29
CA PHE A 16 -20.57 -3.53 2.27
C PHE A 16 -19.58 -3.37 1.11
N TRP A 17 -19.91 -3.99 -0.02
CA TRP A 17 -19.11 -3.85 -1.23
C TRP A 17 -19.39 -2.51 -1.88
N ASN A 18 -18.33 -1.74 -2.11
CA ASN A 18 -18.39 -0.49 -2.84
C ASN A 18 -17.53 -0.61 -4.10
N ASN A 19 -18.15 -0.46 -5.27
CA ASN A 19 -17.50 -0.54 -6.58
C ASN A 19 -17.25 0.84 -7.21
N GLU A 20 -17.49 1.92 -6.45
CA GLU A 20 -17.27 3.27 -6.96
C GLU A 20 -15.77 3.55 -7.15
N GLU A 21 -15.44 4.23 -8.24
CA GLU A 21 -14.06 4.63 -8.55
C GLU A 21 -13.49 5.63 -7.56
N SER A 22 -14.36 6.46 -6.96
CA SER A 22 -13.99 7.49 -6.00
C SER A 22 -15.14 7.84 -5.08
N GLY A 23 -14.85 8.41 -3.92
CA GLY A 23 -15.88 8.82 -2.98
C GLY A 23 -15.31 9.39 -1.68
N ILE A 24 -16.18 9.56 -0.71
CA ILE A 24 -15.84 9.95 0.66
C ILE A 24 -15.96 8.71 1.54
N LEU A 25 -15.00 8.49 2.41
CA LEU A 25 -15.11 7.46 3.43
C LEU A 25 -16.07 7.96 4.52
N GLU A 26 -17.27 7.39 4.54
CA GLU A 26 -18.37 7.86 5.38
C GLU A 26 -17.98 7.94 6.87
N GLY A 27 -18.31 9.06 7.50
CA GLY A 27 -17.96 9.32 8.91
C GLY A 27 -16.50 9.70 9.15
N THR A 28 -15.75 9.98 8.10
CA THR A 28 -14.34 10.42 8.18
C THR A 28 -14.10 11.68 7.39
N GLU A 29 -12.91 12.25 7.54
CA GLU A 29 -12.42 13.42 6.80
C GLU A 29 -11.60 13.05 5.54
N TRP A 30 -11.78 11.81 5.06
CA TRP A 30 -11.04 11.26 3.95
C TRP A 30 -11.91 11.06 2.70
N SER A 31 -11.35 11.41 1.55
CA SER A 31 -11.82 10.96 0.25
C SER A 31 -10.86 9.93 -0.33
N TYR A 32 -11.35 9.15 -1.28
CA TYR A 32 -10.54 8.16 -1.99
C TYR A 32 -10.80 8.21 -3.49
N GLU A 33 -9.79 7.80 -4.24
CA GLU A 33 -9.87 7.45 -5.65
C GLU A 33 -9.08 6.16 -5.87
N ARG A 34 -9.70 5.14 -6.46
CA ARG A 34 -8.99 3.93 -6.86
C ARG A 34 -8.32 4.13 -8.21
N PHE A 35 -7.20 3.48 -8.42
CA PHE A 35 -6.47 3.52 -9.69
C PHE A 35 -5.88 2.15 -10.01
N PRO A 36 -5.79 1.78 -11.30
CA PRO A 36 -5.24 0.49 -11.69
C PRO A 36 -3.75 0.41 -11.33
N VAL A 37 -3.31 -0.76 -10.88
CA VAL A 37 -1.91 -1.07 -10.63
C VAL A 37 -1.49 -2.32 -11.39
N ARG A 38 -0.20 -2.56 -11.48
CA ARG A 38 0.33 -3.72 -12.18
C ARG A 38 0.48 -4.91 -11.23
N HIS A 39 -0.44 -5.85 -11.30
CA HIS A 39 -0.38 -7.12 -10.61
C HIS A 39 -0.95 -8.23 -11.51
N THR A 40 -1.50 -9.30 -10.94
CA THR A 40 -2.16 -10.39 -11.67
C THR A 40 -3.43 -9.87 -12.35
N PRO A 41 -3.52 -9.81 -13.69
CA PRO A 41 -4.63 -9.15 -14.39
C PRO A 41 -6.01 -9.70 -14.05
N GLU A 42 -6.10 -10.98 -13.70
CA GLU A 42 -7.35 -11.67 -13.36
C GLU A 42 -7.97 -11.17 -12.05
N THR A 43 -7.21 -10.44 -11.23
CA THR A 43 -7.68 -9.93 -9.94
C THR A 43 -8.18 -8.50 -9.99
N ASP A 44 -8.15 -7.84 -11.17
CA ASP A 44 -8.51 -6.42 -11.32
C ASP A 44 -7.82 -5.53 -10.26
N PRO A 45 -6.46 -5.52 -10.22
CA PRO A 45 -5.71 -4.94 -9.12
C PRO A 45 -5.76 -3.42 -9.10
N HIS A 46 -6.03 -2.86 -7.93
CA HIS A 46 -6.10 -1.43 -7.72
C HIS A 46 -5.29 -0.98 -6.50
N GLY A 47 -4.71 0.21 -6.64
CA GLY A 47 -4.28 1.03 -5.51
C GLY A 47 -5.32 2.08 -5.17
N TYR A 48 -5.12 2.78 -4.07
CA TYR A 48 -5.99 3.85 -3.61
C TYR A 48 -5.18 5.11 -3.31
N GLU A 49 -5.63 6.23 -3.85
CA GLU A 49 -5.21 7.54 -3.40
C GLU A 49 -6.21 8.03 -2.34
N LEU A 50 -5.70 8.27 -1.13
CA LEU A 50 -6.49 8.78 -0.01
C LEU A 50 -6.09 10.24 0.22
N VAL A 51 -7.08 11.13 0.27
CA VAL A 51 -6.86 12.55 0.51
C VAL A 51 -7.63 12.98 1.75
N HIS A 52 -6.91 13.46 2.75
CA HIS A 52 -7.47 14.05 3.96
C HIS A 52 -7.94 15.49 3.70
N GLN A 53 -8.91 16.00 4.44
CA GLN A 53 -9.40 17.39 4.31
C GLN A 53 -8.31 18.46 4.51
N SER A 54 -7.23 18.15 5.24
CA SER A 54 -6.06 19.03 5.38
C SER A 54 -5.23 19.18 4.11
N GLY A 55 -5.50 18.36 3.09
CA GLY A 55 -4.73 18.26 1.86
C GLY A 55 -3.64 17.18 1.89
N PHE A 56 -3.42 16.48 3.02
CA PHE A 56 -2.50 15.35 3.09
C PHE A 56 -2.91 14.24 2.13
N ARG A 57 -1.95 13.68 1.40
CA ARG A 57 -2.17 12.67 0.37
C ARG A 57 -1.37 11.40 0.64
N LEU A 58 -2.07 10.28 0.73
CA LEU A 58 -1.50 8.93 0.90
C LEU A 58 -1.84 8.08 -0.33
N LEU A 59 -0.83 7.46 -0.92
CA LEU A 59 -1.02 6.39 -1.89
C LEU A 59 -0.82 5.03 -1.23
N HIS A 60 -1.86 4.20 -1.26
CA HIS A 60 -1.79 2.78 -0.90
C HIS A 60 -1.78 1.96 -2.18
N CYS A 61 -0.62 1.38 -2.52
CA CYS A 61 -0.44 0.75 -3.82
C CYS A 61 -0.90 -0.71 -3.89
N GLY A 62 -1.27 -1.32 -2.75
CA GLY A 62 -1.62 -2.75 -2.69
C GLY A 62 -0.46 -3.63 -3.15
N ASP A 63 -0.77 -4.89 -3.48
CA ASP A 63 0.18 -5.77 -4.14
C ASP A 63 0.37 -5.31 -5.58
N SER A 64 1.56 -4.86 -5.91
CA SER A 64 1.83 -4.25 -7.21
C SER A 64 3.31 -4.22 -7.56
N GLY A 65 3.59 -4.38 -8.84
CA GLY A 65 4.91 -4.06 -9.40
C GLY A 65 5.01 -2.60 -9.88
N PRO A 66 6.21 -2.17 -10.28
CA PRO A 66 6.42 -0.84 -10.83
C PRO A 66 5.50 -0.54 -12.01
N CYS A 67 4.77 0.58 -11.96
CA CYS A 67 3.88 1.03 -13.03
C CYS A 67 3.77 2.56 -13.09
N SER A 68 3.39 3.06 -14.26
CA SER A 68 3.27 4.50 -14.55
C SER A 68 2.22 5.19 -13.70
N GLU A 69 1.16 4.49 -13.34
CA GLU A 69 0.05 5.01 -12.55
C GLU A 69 0.50 5.39 -11.13
N ILE A 70 1.27 4.52 -10.47
CA ILE A 70 1.88 4.82 -9.17
C ILE A 70 2.83 6.02 -9.29
N GLU A 71 3.71 6.01 -10.30
CA GLU A 71 4.68 7.10 -10.49
C GLU A 71 4.02 8.46 -10.79
N SER A 72 2.93 8.46 -11.55
CA SER A 72 2.23 9.71 -11.88
C SER A 72 1.56 10.34 -10.67
N ARG A 73 1.00 9.50 -9.78
CA ARG A 73 0.31 9.91 -8.55
C ARG A 73 1.27 10.24 -7.41
N ALA A 74 2.45 9.63 -7.39
CA ALA A 74 3.47 9.91 -6.39
C ALA A 74 3.93 11.37 -6.37
N LYS A 75 3.79 12.07 -7.50
CA LYS A 75 4.05 13.52 -7.58
C LYS A 75 3.07 14.30 -6.70
N GLY A 76 3.56 14.82 -5.60
CA GLY A 76 2.76 15.58 -4.63
C GLY A 76 2.01 14.71 -3.63
N ALA A 77 2.29 13.41 -3.53
CA ALA A 77 1.89 12.60 -2.41
C ALA A 77 2.86 12.80 -1.23
N ASP A 78 2.31 12.94 -0.03
CA ASP A 78 3.11 13.05 1.21
C ASP A 78 3.68 11.70 1.59
N VAL A 79 2.88 10.64 1.41
CA VAL A 79 3.25 9.27 1.75
C VAL A 79 2.87 8.33 0.60
N VAL A 80 3.77 7.41 0.27
CA VAL A 80 3.48 6.26 -0.60
C VAL A 80 3.77 4.98 0.16
N LEU A 81 2.76 4.12 0.24
CA LEU A 81 2.85 2.80 0.83
C LEU A 81 3.02 1.77 -0.29
N LEU A 82 4.25 1.27 -0.44
CA LEU A 82 4.63 0.25 -1.41
C LEU A 82 4.71 -1.13 -0.74
N GLU A 83 4.40 -2.15 -1.48
CA GLU A 83 4.77 -3.51 -1.12
C GLU A 83 6.23 -3.80 -1.51
N MET A 84 6.83 -4.83 -0.90
CA MET A 84 8.14 -5.36 -1.27
C MET A 84 8.09 -6.89 -1.20
N GLY A 85 7.23 -7.46 -2.06
CA GLY A 85 6.85 -8.87 -2.00
C GLY A 85 7.88 -9.84 -2.57
N MET A 86 8.92 -9.35 -3.28
CA MET A 86 9.90 -10.22 -3.94
C MET A 86 11.34 -9.75 -3.70
N PRO A 87 12.31 -10.70 -3.58
CA PRO A 87 13.72 -10.38 -3.49
C PRO A 87 14.30 -9.92 -4.83
N ASP A 88 15.51 -9.34 -4.83
CA ASP A 88 16.25 -8.91 -6.02
C ASP A 88 16.84 -10.11 -6.81
N ILE A 89 16.00 -11.12 -7.07
CA ILE A 89 16.33 -12.28 -7.90
C ILE A 89 15.32 -12.38 -9.06
N GLY A 90 15.81 -12.50 -10.28
CA GLY A 90 14.96 -12.63 -11.46
C GLY A 90 14.12 -11.38 -11.76
N GLU A 91 13.10 -11.55 -12.62
CA GLU A 91 12.16 -10.51 -13.02
C GLU A 91 10.77 -10.84 -12.47
N PHE A 92 10.24 -9.96 -11.62
CA PHE A 92 8.92 -10.08 -11.01
C PHE A 92 8.08 -8.82 -11.32
N PRO A 93 7.44 -8.77 -12.49
CA PRO A 93 6.76 -7.56 -12.94
C PRO A 93 5.51 -7.21 -12.10
N HIS A 94 5.04 -8.14 -11.27
CA HIS A 94 3.81 -8.02 -10.48
C HIS A 94 4.05 -7.59 -9.03
N HIS A 95 5.32 -7.51 -8.60
CA HIS A 95 5.72 -7.10 -7.26
C HIS A 95 6.91 -6.16 -7.32
N HIS A 96 7.04 -5.30 -6.32
CA HIS A 96 8.26 -4.53 -6.13
C HIS A 96 9.33 -5.37 -5.44
N ARG A 97 10.56 -5.12 -5.85
CA ARG A 97 11.80 -5.65 -5.23
C ARG A 97 12.49 -4.52 -4.46
N PRO A 98 13.43 -4.81 -3.57
CA PRO A 98 14.23 -3.79 -2.89
C PRO A 98 14.85 -2.76 -3.85
N SER A 99 15.41 -3.20 -4.96
CA SER A 99 15.97 -2.30 -5.99
C SER A 99 14.92 -1.37 -6.61
N ASP A 100 13.69 -1.85 -6.82
CA ASP A 100 12.59 -1.05 -7.36
C ASP A 100 12.14 0.01 -6.34
N VAL A 101 12.00 -0.37 -5.07
CA VAL A 101 11.65 0.55 -3.98
C VAL A 101 12.72 1.64 -3.80
N ILE A 102 14.01 1.26 -3.83
CA ILE A 102 15.13 2.22 -3.76
C ILE A 102 15.12 3.16 -4.96
N ALA A 103 14.87 2.64 -6.17
CA ALA A 103 14.80 3.47 -7.38
C ALA A 103 13.62 4.45 -7.32
N PHE A 104 12.47 4.01 -6.82
CA PHE A 104 11.31 4.85 -6.58
C PHE A 104 11.62 5.96 -5.58
N TRP A 105 12.14 5.63 -4.41
CA TRP A 105 12.52 6.60 -3.38
C TRP A 105 13.49 7.67 -3.90
N LYS A 106 14.51 7.29 -4.68
CA LYS A 106 15.44 8.25 -5.30
C LYS A 106 14.76 9.20 -6.29
N ARG A 107 13.72 8.75 -6.96
CA ARG A 107 12.97 9.53 -7.96
C ARG A 107 12.01 10.52 -7.32
N PHE A 108 11.48 10.20 -6.13
CA PHE A 108 10.49 10.99 -5.40
C PHE A 108 11.03 11.38 -4.00
N PRO A 109 12.06 12.25 -3.93
CA PRO A 109 12.78 12.55 -2.68
C PRO A 109 11.93 13.31 -1.65
N ASP A 110 10.87 14.00 -2.11
CA ASP A 110 9.96 14.77 -1.25
C ASP A 110 8.81 13.90 -0.68
N THR A 111 8.69 12.66 -1.12
CA THR A 111 7.65 11.73 -0.70
C THR A 111 8.19 10.75 0.33
N LYS A 112 7.48 10.58 1.45
CA LYS A 112 7.83 9.54 2.42
C LYS A 112 7.47 8.16 1.88
N VAL A 113 8.46 7.30 1.73
CA VAL A 113 8.25 5.91 1.28
C VAL A 113 8.16 4.98 2.49
N LEU A 114 7.04 4.31 2.61
CA LEU A 114 6.77 3.27 3.60
C LEU A 114 6.64 1.93 2.88
N VAL A 115 7.12 0.87 3.50
CA VAL A 115 7.13 -0.48 2.91
C VAL A 115 6.32 -1.44 3.78
N THR A 116 5.40 -2.14 3.14
CA THR A 116 4.60 -3.21 3.71
C THR A 116 4.73 -4.49 2.86
N HIS A 117 3.99 -5.55 3.19
CA HIS A 117 3.99 -6.82 2.45
C HIS A 117 5.40 -7.28 2.10
N ASN A 118 6.25 -7.36 3.11
CA ASN A 118 7.67 -7.62 2.93
C ASN A 118 7.94 -9.13 2.94
N TYR A 119 8.47 -9.67 1.83
CA TYR A 119 8.75 -11.10 1.66
C TYR A 119 9.62 -11.70 2.77
N ALA A 120 10.50 -10.92 3.39
CA ALA A 120 11.44 -11.44 4.37
C ALA A 120 10.93 -11.33 5.82
N LYS A 121 9.80 -10.65 6.06
CA LYS A 121 9.17 -10.58 7.38
C LYS A 121 8.12 -11.68 7.63
N SER A 122 7.78 -12.48 6.62
CA SER A 122 6.91 -13.62 6.84
C SER A 122 7.67 -14.73 7.58
N PRO A 123 7.20 -15.18 8.75
CA PRO A 123 7.80 -16.34 9.45
C PRO A 123 7.70 -17.64 8.63
N GLU A 124 6.85 -17.66 7.61
CA GLU A 124 6.65 -18.77 6.68
C GLU A 124 7.42 -18.58 5.37
N SER A 125 8.24 -17.54 5.25
CA SER A 125 9.02 -17.35 4.03
C SER A 125 10.03 -18.49 3.91
N GLU A 126 9.66 -19.49 3.12
CA GLU A 126 10.52 -20.62 2.74
C GLU A 126 11.77 -20.16 1.94
N PHE A 127 11.79 -18.89 1.56
CA PHE A 127 12.79 -18.36 0.64
C PHE A 127 14.14 -18.06 1.28
N GLY A 128 14.23 -17.92 2.60
CA GLY A 128 15.50 -17.73 3.31
C GLY A 128 16.36 -16.55 2.81
N PHE A 129 15.73 -15.59 2.13
CA PHE A 129 16.43 -14.42 1.62
C PHE A 129 16.42 -13.31 2.67
N ASP A 130 17.60 -12.78 2.94
CA ASP A 130 17.74 -11.60 3.78
C ASP A 130 17.19 -10.36 3.05
N ILE A 131 16.57 -9.47 3.81
CA ILE A 131 16.23 -8.14 3.31
C ILE A 131 17.53 -7.38 3.17
N PRO A 132 17.82 -6.82 1.98
CA PRO A 132 18.98 -5.94 1.85
C PRO A 132 18.79 -4.69 2.72
N GLU A 133 19.90 -4.13 3.14
CA GLU A 133 19.91 -2.86 3.87
C GLU A 133 19.28 -1.75 3.01
N LEU A 134 18.13 -1.22 3.47
CA LEU A 134 17.45 -0.12 2.81
C LEU A 134 17.99 1.23 3.31
N PRO A 135 18.00 2.28 2.44
CA PRO A 135 18.31 3.63 2.86
C PRO A 135 17.44 4.09 4.04
N GLU A 136 18.01 4.89 4.95
CA GLU A 136 17.34 5.41 6.15
C GLU A 136 16.02 6.17 5.84
N GLY A 137 15.89 6.73 4.64
CA GLY A 137 14.66 7.40 4.20
C GLY A 137 13.48 6.49 3.92
N ILE A 138 13.70 5.17 3.80
CA ILE A 138 12.66 4.16 3.56
C ILE A 138 12.32 3.48 4.88
N VAL A 139 11.06 3.52 5.29
CA VAL A 139 10.60 2.90 6.53
C VAL A 139 9.89 1.59 6.24
N GLN A 140 10.41 0.49 6.77
CA GLN A 140 9.74 -0.80 6.76
C GLN A 140 8.75 -0.87 7.93
N LEU A 141 7.46 -0.98 7.62
CA LEU A 141 6.43 -1.05 8.64
C LEU A 141 6.40 -2.41 9.34
N ASN A 142 6.16 -2.39 10.64
CA ASN A 142 5.82 -3.56 11.43
C ASN A 142 4.31 -3.79 11.44
N ASP A 143 3.88 -5.00 11.81
CA ASP A 143 2.48 -5.27 12.07
C ASP A 143 1.98 -4.40 13.22
N GLY A 144 0.84 -3.72 13.00
CA GLY A 144 0.29 -2.75 13.95
C GLY A 144 0.84 -1.33 13.80
N ALA A 145 1.74 -1.07 12.85
CA ALA A 145 2.16 0.30 12.54
C ALA A 145 0.96 1.17 12.12
N SER A 146 1.02 2.46 12.43
CA SER A 146 -0.03 3.43 12.08
C SER A 146 0.54 4.73 11.53
N ILE A 147 -0.26 5.39 10.71
CA ILE A 147 -0.01 6.76 10.25
C ILE A 147 -1.09 7.64 10.87
N GLU A 148 -0.69 8.60 11.68
CA GLU A 148 -1.56 9.59 12.29
C GLU A 148 -1.43 10.90 11.52
N VAL A 149 -2.55 11.42 11.01
CA VAL A 149 -2.62 12.66 10.23
C VAL A 149 -3.34 13.71 11.06
N HIS A 150 -2.77 14.91 11.14
CA HIS A 150 -3.30 16.03 11.90
C HIS A 150 -4.03 17.02 11.00
N ASP A 151 -4.88 17.86 11.59
CA ASP A 151 -5.70 18.86 10.86
C ASP A 151 -4.85 19.88 10.08
N ASP A 152 -3.61 20.09 10.48
CA ASP A 152 -2.66 20.98 9.80
C ASP A 152 -1.90 20.30 8.63
N GLY A 153 -2.20 19.04 8.35
CA GLY A 153 -1.55 18.23 7.31
C GLY A 153 -0.23 17.59 7.73
N ASN A 154 0.27 17.86 8.94
CA ASN A 154 1.40 17.12 9.48
C ASN A 154 1.01 15.67 9.78
N PHE A 155 1.98 14.78 9.76
CA PHE A 155 1.73 13.37 10.04
C PHE A 155 2.86 12.73 10.84
N THR A 156 2.53 11.66 11.54
CA THR A 156 3.47 10.83 12.31
C THR A 156 3.33 9.37 11.92
N VAL A 157 4.44 8.68 11.75
CA VAL A 157 4.47 7.23 11.54
C VAL A 157 4.89 6.56 12.85
N ASN A 158 4.01 5.76 13.41
CA ASN A 158 4.24 4.93 14.59
C ASN A 158 4.50 3.50 14.11
N ASN A 159 5.75 3.03 14.28
CA ASN A 159 6.20 1.75 13.72
C ASN A 159 6.57 0.73 14.82
#